data_6a368a6a832170e0911157b5eb00cd7f
#
_entry.id   6a368a6a832170e0911157b5eb00cd7f
#
_cell.length_a   1.000
_cell.length_b   1.000
_cell.length_c   1.000
_cell.angle_alpha   90.00
_cell.angle_beta   90.00
_cell.angle_gamma   90.00
#
_symmetry.space_group_name_H-M   'P 1'
#
loop_
_entity.id
_entity.type
_entity.pdbx_description
1 polymer ?
#
loop_
_entity_poly.entity_id
_entity_poly.type
_entity_poly.pdbx_seq_one_letter_code
_entity_poly.pdbx_strand_id
1 'polypeptide(L)'
;MLLNALLIAIKEIRRNILRSILTILGIVIGVASVIAMVMIGDGTTANVTANIEKLGSNMLNVRVGQEKRGAPRDDNSAKPFKIEDITAIKNEVSNLKGVTAENSSMANVVFGNKSNSSLIVGTTNDYFIIKDWEVEQGRIFEEGELSSGKSICILGTTVVKNLFGDENPIGATIRIKNFPCSVIGVLSSKGASSFGREQDEVVITPLKMYQRKIQGNLDVSTIIVSVMEEKYIEDAKAQIISLMQDRRAVKVGEADNFHIRDMKDIL
;
A
#
# COMPACT_ATOMS: atom_id res chain seq x y z
N MET A 1 25.40 49.09 -37.50
CA MET A 1 24.79 48.00 -38.30
C MET A 1 23.56 47.39 -37.61
N LEU A 2 23.61 46.97 -36.38
CA LEU A 2 22.46 46.38 -35.62
C LEU A 2 21.22 47.25 -35.57
N LEU A 3 21.36 48.56 -35.32
CA LEU A 3 20.23 49.52 -35.24
C LEU A 3 19.46 49.65 -36.53
N ASN A 4 20.20 49.70 -37.69
CA ASN A 4 19.59 49.75 -39.02
C ASN A 4 18.86 48.45 -39.38
N ALA A 5 19.41 47.30 -39.00
CA ALA A 5 18.75 45.99 -39.20
C ALA A 5 17.43 45.91 -38.37
N LEU A 6 17.44 46.40 -37.14
CA LEU A 6 16.24 46.44 -36.27
C LEU A 6 15.15 47.34 -36.86
N LEU A 7 15.51 48.52 -37.35
CA LEU A 7 14.56 49.45 -37.98
C LEU A 7 13.96 48.89 -39.26
N ILE A 8 14.75 48.21 -40.11
CA ILE A 8 14.26 47.51 -41.30
C ILE A 8 13.30 46.38 -40.93
N ALA A 9 13.63 45.56 -39.93
CA ALA A 9 12.76 44.48 -39.43
C ALA A 9 11.40 45.00 -38.96
N ILE A 10 11.38 46.09 -38.16
CA ILE A 10 10.14 46.71 -37.67
C ILE A 10 9.31 47.26 -38.86
N LYS A 11 9.95 47.85 -39.86
CA LYS A 11 9.28 48.40 -41.03
C LYS A 11 8.65 47.28 -41.89
N GLU A 12 9.31 46.14 -42.06
CA GLU A 12 8.76 44.97 -42.76
C GLU A 12 7.60 44.32 -42.02
N ILE A 13 7.67 44.22 -40.68
CA ILE A 13 6.55 43.75 -39.84
C ILE A 13 5.31 44.62 -40.03
N ARG A 14 5.48 45.94 -40.04
CA ARG A 14 4.37 46.90 -40.27
C ARG A 14 3.80 46.86 -41.69
N ARG A 15 4.63 46.52 -42.68
CA ARG A 15 4.17 46.44 -44.08
C ARG A 15 3.29 45.21 -44.33
N ASN A 16 3.49 44.10 -43.58
CA ASN A 16 2.76 42.85 -43.75
C ASN A 16 2.17 42.35 -42.42
N ILE A 17 1.39 43.20 -41.77
CA ILE A 17 0.87 42.97 -40.40
C ILE A 17 0.16 41.63 -40.28
N LEU A 18 -0.69 41.26 -41.24
CA LEU A 18 -1.48 40.03 -41.16
C LEU A 18 -0.59 38.78 -41.17
N ARG A 19 0.45 38.75 -41.99
CA ARG A 19 1.43 37.65 -42.07
C ARG A 19 2.23 37.56 -40.77
N SER A 20 2.67 38.71 -40.25
CA SER A 20 3.47 38.77 -39.03
C SER A 20 2.65 38.28 -37.81
N ILE A 21 1.38 38.69 -37.70
CA ILE A 21 0.48 38.23 -36.65
C ILE A 21 0.25 36.71 -36.73
N LEU A 22 -0.03 36.18 -37.92
CA LEU A 22 -0.25 34.75 -38.11
C LEU A 22 0.99 33.93 -37.76
N THR A 23 2.18 34.42 -38.16
CA THR A 23 3.44 33.72 -37.83
C THR A 23 3.76 33.73 -36.37
N ILE A 24 3.59 34.89 -35.68
CA ILE A 24 3.77 35.01 -34.22
C ILE A 24 2.76 34.17 -33.50
N LEU A 25 1.48 34.20 -33.90
CA LEU A 25 0.42 33.40 -33.29
C LEU A 25 0.76 31.89 -33.41
N GLY A 26 1.23 31.42 -34.57
CA GLY A 26 1.65 30.02 -34.73
C GLY A 26 2.79 29.63 -33.79
N ILE A 27 3.79 30.51 -33.65
CA ILE A 27 4.91 30.25 -32.71
C ILE A 27 4.42 30.24 -31.26
N VAL A 28 3.59 31.23 -30.90
CA VAL A 28 3.05 31.32 -29.50
C VAL A 28 2.22 30.07 -29.15
N ILE A 29 1.33 29.64 -30.05
CA ILE A 29 0.52 28.44 -29.85
C ILE A 29 1.42 27.20 -29.76
N GLY A 30 2.42 27.08 -30.66
CA GLY A 30 3.35 25.97 -30.65
C GLY A 30 4.14 25.87 -29.33
N VAL A 31 4.75 26.97 -28.90
CA VAL A 31 5.51 27.02 -27.65
C VAL A 31 4.60 26.81 -26.41
N ALA A 32 3.46 27.47 -26.40
CA ALA A 32 2.50 27.31 -25.30
C ALA A 32 2.01 25.85 -25.15
N SER A 33 1.76 25.16 -26.28
CA SER A 33 1.35 23.76 -26.28
C SER A 33 2.44 22.83 -25.71
N VAL A 34 3.70 23.05 -26.06
CA VAL A 34 4.83 22.27 -25.53
C VAL A 34 4.98 22.52 -24.02
N ILE A 35 4.95 23.78 -23.59
CA ILE A 35 5.04 24.12 -22.16
C ILE A 35 3.89 23.50 -21.39
N ALA A 36 2.65 23.60 -21.88
CA ALA A 36 1.49 22.98 -21.23
C ALA A 36 1.64 21.46 -21.13
N MET A 37 2.13 20.79 -22.17
CA MET A 37 2.36 19.34 -22.15
C MET A 37 3.42 18.93 -21.13
N VAL A 38 4.54 19.66 -21.05
CA VAL A 38 5.58 19.41 -20.04
C VAL A 38 5.05 19.64 -18.62
N MET A 39 4.34 20.74 -18.38
CA MET A 39 3.76 21.04 -17.06
C MET A 39 2.75 19.98 -16.61
N ILE A 40 1.92 19.47 -17.52
CA ILE A 40 0.98 18.39 -17.22
C ILE A 40 1.75 17.11 -16.89
N GLY A 41 2.80 16.78 -17.64
CA GLY A 41 3.67 15.63 -17.41
C GLY A 41 4.34 15.68 -16.03
N ASP A 42 4.98 16.81 -15.72
CA ASP A 42 5.64 17.02 -14.41
C ASP A 42 4.64 16.99 -13.24
N GLY A 43 3.48 17.63 -13.41
CA GLY A 43 2.40 17.62 -12.41
C GLY A 43 1.85 16.21 -12.16
N THR A 44 1.71 15.41 -13.21
CA THR A 44 1.27 14.01 -13.09
C THR A 44 2.33 13.17 -12.36
N THR A 45 3.60 13.31 -12.74
CA THR A 45 4.71 12.60 -12.10
C THR A 45 4.83 12.97 -10.62
N ALA A 46 4.75 14.26 -10.27
CA ALA A 46 4.80 14.72 -8.89
C ALA A 46 3.63 14.17 -8.05
N ASN A 47 2.40 14.15 -8.59
CA ASN A 47 1.25 13.56 -7.92
C ASN A 47 1.39 12.04 -7.71
N VAL A 48 1.88 11.32 -8.72
CA VAL A 48 2.14 9.88 -8.61
C VAL A 48 3.21 9.62 -7.54
N THR A 49 4.33 10.35 -7.56
CA THR A 49 5.39 10.22 -6.56
C THR A 49 4.89 10.51 -5.14
N ALA A 50 4.16 11.60 -4.93
CA ALA A 50 3.58 11.93 -3.62
C ALA A 50 2.58 10.88 -3.13
N ASN A 51 1.82 10.26 -4.02
CA ASN A 51 0.91 9.18 -3.68
C ASN A 51 1.65 7.87 -3.34
N ILE A 52 2.77 7.60 -4.00
CA ILE A 52 3.66 6.47 -3.70
C ILE A 52 4.30 6.66 -2.31
N GLU A 53 4.77 7.86 -2.00
CA GLU A 53 5.31 8.19 -0.67
C GLU A 53 4.27 7.98 0.43
N LYS A 54 3.01 8.38 0.20
CA LYS A 54 1.89 8.13 1.13
C LYS A 54 1.53 6.64 1.29
N LEU A 55 1.77 5.82 0.28
CA LEU A 55 1.56 4.37 0.33
C LEU A 55 2.68 3.63 1.06
N GLY A 56 3.75 4.32 1.47
CA GLY A 56 4.92 3.77 2.14
C GLY A 56 5.95 3.26 1.14
N SER A 57 6.69 4.18 0.50
CA SER A 57 7.78 3.85 -0.43
C SER A 57 8.83 2.90 0.15
N ASN A 58 8.91 2.84 1.48
CA ASN A 58 9.90 2.07 2.24
C ASN A 58 9.42 0.67 2.63
N MET A 59 8.41 0.12 1.94
CA MET A 59 7.85 -1.20 2.28
C MET A 59 8.33 -2.29 1.34
N LEU A 60 8.67 -3.43 1.95
CA LEU A 60 8.94 -4.70 1.28
C LEU A 60 7.83 -5.70 1.63
N ASN A 61 7.26 -6.34 0.62
CA ASN A 61 6.30 -7.41 0.77
C ASN A 61 6.98 -8.74 0.46
N VAL A 62 7.16 -9.57 1.48
CA VAL A 62 7.70 -10.93 1.35
C VAL A 62 6.53 -11.89 1.25
N ARG A 63 6.42 -12.60 0.14
CA ARG A 63 5.32 -13.54 -0.14
C ARG A 63 5.84 -14.93 -0.45
N VAL A 64 5.03 -15.92 -0.10
CA VAL A 64 5.26 -17.34 -0.43
C VAL A 64 5.07 -17.55 -1.93
N GLY A 65 5.84 -18.48 -2.50
CA GLY A 65 5.76 -18.86 -3.91
C GLY A 65 6.79 -18.19 -4.79
N GLN A 66 6.91 -18.68 -6.02
CA GLN A 66 7.84 -18.15 -7.02
C GLN A 66 7.17 -17.02 -7.83
N GLU A 67 7.95 -16.01 -8.17
CA GLU A 67 7.53 -15.02 -9.15
C GLU A 67 7.65 -15.57 -10.57
N LYS A 68 6.57 -16.14 -11.11
CA LYS A 68 6.51 -16.50 -12.54
C LYS A 68 5.76 -15.42 -13.31
N ARG A 69 6.44 -14.68 -14.17
CA ARG A 69 5.78 -13.78 -15.13
C ARG A 69 4.88 -14.63 -16.05
N GLY A 70 3.56 -14.40 -15.97
CA GLY A 70 2.58 -14.95 -16.92
C GLY A 70 2.09 -16.37 -16.67
N ALA A 71 2.41 -17.03 -15.56
CA ALA A 71 1.86 -18.33 -15.19
C ALA A 71 0.89 -18.23 -14.00
N PRO A 72 -0.12 -19.13 -13.90
CA PRO A 72 -0.94 -19.24 -12.69
C PRO A 72 -0.03 -19.48 -11.49
N ARG A 73 -0.32 -18.79 -10.36
CA ARG A 73 0.39 -18.98 -9.11
C ARG A 73 0.25 -20.41 -8.63
N ASP A 74 1.35 -21.13 -8.56
CA ASP A 74 1.42 -22.42 -7.89
C ASP A 74 1.74 -22.20 -6.42
N ASP A 75 0.84 -21.48 -5.72
CA ASP A 75 0.96 -21.19 -4.30
C ASP A 75 0.86 -22.44 -3.42
N ASN A 76 0.47 -23.58 -4.02
CA ASN A 76 0.15 -24.79 -3.27
C ASN A 76 1.38 -25.66 -2.92
N SER A 77 2.55 -25.38 -3.48
CA SER A 77 3.77 -26.18 -3.24
C SER A 77 4.78 -25.54 -2.28
N ALA A 78 4.67 -24.23 -2.04
CA ALA A 78 5.62 -23.53 -1.18
C ALA A 78 5.13 -23.50 0.27
N LYS A 79 6.00 -23.90 1.21
CA LYS A 79 5.69 -23.85 2.66
C LYS A 79 5.35 -22.42 3.07
N PRO A 80 4.24 -22.19 3.81
CA PRO A 80 3.88 -20.87 4.33
C PRO A 80 4.95 -20.37 5.32
N PHE A 81 4.94 -19.07 5.59
CA PHE A 81 5.78 -18.50 6.64
C PHE A 81 5.20 -18.84 8.01
N LYS A 82 6.07 -18.77 9.01
CA LYS A 82 5.73 -18.94 10.42
C LYS A 82 5.96 -17.63 11.19
N ILE A 83 5.40 -17.55 12.39
CA ILE A 83 5.60 -16.38 13.25
C ILE A 83 7.07 -16.20 13.64
N GLU A 84 7.81 -17.32 13.73
CA GLU A 84 9.24 -17.34 14.02
C GLU A 84 10.08 -16.70 12.90
N ASP A 85 9.60 -16.69 11.66
CA ASP A 85 10.26 -16.02 10.54
C ASP A 85 10.17 -14.49 10.69
N ILE A 86 9.02 -13.98 11.17
CA ILE A 86 8.83 -12.56 11.46
C ILE A 86 9.77 -12.12 12.59
N THR A 87 9.87 -12.94 13.63
CA THR A 87 10.75 -12.67 14.77
C THR A 87 12.21 -12.65 14.35
N ALA A 88 12.62 -13.60 13.48
CA ALA A 88 13.97 -13.64 12.95
C ALA A 88 14.29 -12.41 12.10
N ILE A 89 13.41 -12.01 11.17
CA ILE A 89 13.58 -10.78 10.37
C ILE A 89 13.71 -9.56 11.29
N LYS A 90 12.84 -9.44 12.31
CA LYS A 90 12.86 -8.31 13.25
C LYS A 90 14.17 -8.22 14.04
N ASN A 91 14.80 -9.34 14.36
CA ASN A 91 15.98 -9.39 15.21
C ASN A 91 17.31 -9.35 14.41
N GLU A 92 17.31 -9.87 13.19
CA GLU A 92 18.55 -10.10 12.42
C GLU A 92 18.75 -9.12 11.26
N VAL A 93 17.67 -8.49 10.76
CA VAL A 93 17.76 -7.52 9.68
C VAL A 93 17.86 -6.11 10.24
N SER A 94 18.81 -5.34 9.71
CA SER A 94 19.12 -3.99 10.18
C SER A 94 18.22 -2.92 9.56
N ASN A 95 18.14 -1.74 10.19
CA ASN A 95 17.47 -0.53 9.66
C ASN A 95 15.97 -0.70 9.38
N LEU A 96 15.30 -1.56 10.14
CA LEU A 96 13.86 -1.75 10.03
C LEU A 96 13.10 -0.77 10.92
N LYS A 97 12.01 -0.20 10.38
CA LYS A 97 11.01 0.58 11.11
C LYS A 97 9.98 -0.35 11.78
N GLY A 98 9.66 -1.46 11.13
CA GLY A 98 8.73 -2.46 11.66
C GLY A 98 8.62 -3.68 10.76
N VAL A 99 8.15 -4.79 11.35
CA VAL A 99 7.88 -6.06 10.66
C VAL A 99 6.57 -6.63 11.17
N THR A 100 5.67 -6.99 10.27
CA THR A 100 4.38 -7.59 10.63
C THR A 100 3.99 -8.72 9.70
N ALA A 101 3.15 -9.63 10.20
CA ALA A 101 2.40 -10.55 9.36
C ALA A 101 1.16 -9.88 8.79
N GLU A 102 0.80 -10.23 7.58
CA GLU A 102 -0.49 -9.89 7.00
C GLU A 102 -1.11 -11.13 6.37
N ASN A 103 -2.24 -11.56 6.92
CA ASN A 103 -3.14 -12.51 6.29
C ASN A 103 -4.43 -11.78 5.96
N SER A 104 -4.95 -11.92 4.75
CA SER A 104 -6.15 -11.21 4.35
C SER A 104 -7.06 -12.05 3.48
N SER A 105 -8.36 -11.81 3.60
CA SER A 105 -9.39 -12.38 2.73
C SER A 105 -10.63 -11.50 2.71
N MET A 106 -11.38 -11.54 1.61
CA MET A 106 -12.70 -10.93 1.56
C MET A 106 -13.69 -11.77 2.36
N ALA A 107 -14.50 -11.10 3.19
CA ALA A 107 -15.58 -11.75 3.91
C ALA A 107 -16.75 -10.79 4.15
N ASN A 108 -17.94 -11.36 4.32
CA ASN A 108 -19.12 -10.62 4.73
C ASN A 108 -19.03 -10.26 6.21
N VAL A 109 -19.27 -8.98 6.48
CA VAL A 109 -19.37 -8.37 7.81
C VAL A 109 -20.81 -7.94 8.00
N VAL A 110 -21.40 -8.28 9.16
CA VAL A 110 -22.83 -8.05 9.42
C VAL A 110 -22.99 -7.32 10.75
N PHE A 111 -23.82 -6.31 10.76
CA PHE A 111 -24.31 -5.62 11.95
C PHE A 111 -25.82 -5.39 11.85
N GLY A 112 -26.59 -5.93 12.80
CA GLY A 112 -28.04 -5.91 12.72
C GLY A 112 -28.56 -6.59 11.46
N ASN A 113 -29.26 -5.82 10.63
CA ASN A 113 -29.80 -6.25 9.34
C ASN A 113 -28.97 -5.78 8.13
N LYS A 114 -27.84 -5.07 8.35
CA LYS A 114 -26.95 -4.60 7.31
C LYS A 114 -25.78 -5.56 7.13
N SER A 115 -25.31 -5.69 5.88
CA SER A 115 -24.13 -6.49 5.56
C SER A 115 -23.26 -5.75 4.55
N ASN A 116 -21.94 -5.92 4.67
CA ASN A 116 -20.94 -5.36 3.78
C ASN A 116 -19.85 -6.40 3.49
N SER A 117 -19.40 -6.47 2.24
CA SER A 117 -18.25 -7.32 1.88
C SER A 117 -16.99 -6.51 2.07
N SER A 118 -16.15 -6.88 3.04
CA SER A 118 -14.97 -6.12 3.41
C SER A 118 -13.73 -6.98 3.38
N LEU A 119 -12.57 -6.35 3.22
CA LEU A 119 -11.28 -6.99 3.37
C LEU A 119 -11.01 -7.19 4.87
N ILE A 120 -10.91 -8.43 5.30
CA ILE A 120 -10.53 -8.76 6.68
C ILE A 120 -9.04 -9.00 6.71
N VAL A 121 -8.33 -8.26 7.56
CA VAL A 121 -6.87 -8.32 7.72
C VAL A 121 -6.54 -8.80 9.12
N GLY A 122 -5.80 -9.90 9.20
CA GLY A 122 -5.21 -10.41 10.45
C GLY A 122 -3.76 -9.96 10.56
N THR A 123 -3.42 -9.19 11.60
CA THR A 123 -2.10 -8.59 11.72
C THR A 123 -1.71 -8.28 13.19
N THR A 124 -0.59 -7.57 13.39
CA THR A 124 -0.10 -7.07 14.68
C THR A 124 -0.06 -5.54 14.70
N ASN A 125 0.29 -4.94 15.84
CA ASN A 125 0.32 -3.48 15.98
C ASN A 125 1.36 -2.79 15.08
N ASP A 126 2.45 -3.47 14.72
CA ASP A 126 3.44 -2.94 13.79
C ASP A 126 2.80 -2.56 12.42
N TYR A 127 1.66 -3.15 12.09
CA TYR A 127 0.89 -2.84 10.88
C TYR A 127 0.50 -1.37 10.79
N PHE A 128 0.03 -0.80 11.89
CA PHE A 128 -0.39 0.61 11.92
C PHE A 128 0.79 1.56 11.70
N ILE A 129 1.97 1.21 12.26
CA ILE A 129 3.22 1.97 12.07
C ILE A 129 3.72 1.86 10.63
N ILE A 130 3.71 0.63 10.07
CA ILE A 130 4.20 0.35 8.73
C ILE A 130 3.32 1.00 7.66
N LYS A 131 2.00 0.92 7.86
CA LYS A 131 1.01 1.49 6.92
C LYS A 131 0.77 2.98 7.15
N ASP A 132 1.37 3.58 8.18
CA ASP A 132 1.10 4.95 8.59
C ASP A 132 -0.42 5.19 8.71
N TRP A 133 -1.08 4.37 9.52
CA TRP A 133 -2.52 4.37 9.64
C TRP A 133 -2.95 4.56 11.09
N GLU A 134 -3.50 5.72 11.38
CA GLU A 134 -3.91 6.10 12.72
C GLU A 134 -5.31 5.56 13.07
N VAL A 135 -5.54 5.32 14.35
CA VAL A 135 -6.86 5.05 14.90
C VAL A 135 -7.46 6.36 15.37
N GLU A 136 -8.49 6.84 14.67
CA GLU A 136 -9.14 8.13 14.93
C GLU A 136 -10.04 8.06 16.16
N GLN A 137 -10.72 6.93 16.38
CA GLN A 137 -11.58 6.70 17.53
C GLN A 137 -11.25 5.35 18.18
N GLY A 138 -11.26 5.33 19.51
CA GLY A 138 -10.95 4.11 20.26
C GLY A 138 -9.46 3.88 20.46
N ARG A 139 -8.98 2.65 20.25
CA ARG A 139 -7.60 2.25 20.51
C ARG A 139 -7.12 1.14 19.59
N ILE A 140 -5.81 0.93 19.54
CA ILE A 140 -5.18 -0.25 18.93
C ILE A 140 -5.29 -1.47 19.88
N PHE A 141 -4.79 -2.61 19.43
CA PHE A 141 -4.77 -3.84 20.22
C PHE A 141 -3.80 -3.75 21.41
N GLU A 142 -4.17 -4.36 22.53
CA GLU A 142 -3.26 -4.61 23.64
C GLU A 142 -2.45 -5.90 23.39
N GLU A 143 -1.25 -6.01 23.96
CA GLU A 143 -0.39 -7.19 23.78
C GLU A 143 -1.06 -8.50 24.27
N GLY A 144 -1.81 -8.42 25.36
CA GLY A 144 -2.60 -9.53 25.87
C GLY A 144 -3.71 -9.98 24.90
N GLU A 145 -4.30 -9.05 24.16
CA GLU A 145 -5.35 -9.33 23.17
C GLU A 145 -4.77 -9.94 21.90
N LEU A 146 -3.60 -9.45 21.45
CA LEU A 146 -2.86 -10.03 20.33
C LEU A 146 -2.42 -11.46 20.65
N SER A 147 -1.83 -11.67 21.83
CA SER A 147 -1.30 -12.97 22.26
C SER A 147 -2.38 -14.02 22.48
N SER A 148 -3.55 -13.63 23.00
CA SER A 148 -4.71 -14.52 23.20
C SER A 148 -5.51 -14.75 21.92
N GLY A 149 -5.43 -13.87 20.94
CA GLY A 149 -6.28 -13.87 19.75
C GLY A 149 -7.73 -13.54 20.09
N LYS A 150 -7.93 -12.51 20.92
CA LYS A 150 -9.24 -12.02 21.34
C LYS A 150 -10.07 -11.59 20.13
N SER A 151 -11.37 -11.83 20.15
CA SER A 151 -12.30 -11.47 19.06
C SER A 151 -12.65 -9.99 19.11
N ILE A 152 -11.71 -9.17 18.69
CA ILE A 152 -11.82 -7.70 18.60
C ILE A 152 -11.39 -7.23 17.23
N CYS A 153 -11.91 -6.07 16.81
CA CYS A 153 -11.63 -5.51 15.49
C CYS A 153 -11.59 -3.98 15.52
N ILE A 154 -10.87 -3.46 14.52
CA ILE A 154 -10.78 -2.05 14.20
C ILE A 154 -11.32 -1.88 12.78
N LEU A 155 -12.23 -0.94 12.59
CA LEU A 155 -12.95 -0.75 11.33
C LEU A 155 -12.41 0.42 10.52
N GLY A 156 -12.35 0.26 9.22
CA GLY A 156 -12.17 1.40 8.30
C GLY A 156 -13.45 2.22 8.16
N THR A 157 -13.32 3.49 7.79
CA THR A 157 -14.43 4.45 7.75
C THR A 157 -15.54 4.06 6.79
N THR A 158 -15.23 3.44 5.65
CA THR A 158 -16.24 2.95 4.70
C THR A 158 -17.09 1.82 5.28
N VAL A 159 -16.49 0.91 6.06
CA VAL A 159 -17.22 -0.15 6.76
C VAL A 159 -18.15 0.43 7.82
N VAL A 160 -17.68 1.42 8.59
CA VAL A 160 -18.51 2.12 9.58
C VAL A 160 -19.71 2.78 8.91
N LYS A 161 -19.48 3.55 7.85
CA LYS A 161 -20.53 4.23 7.10
C LYS A 161 -21.60 3.25 6.57
N ASN A 162 -21.16 2.12 6.02
CA ASN A 162 -22.08 1.14 5.41
C ASN A 162 -22.89 0.36 6.44
N LEU A 163 -22.29 0.01 7.58
CA LEU A 163 -22.95 -0.82 8.61
C LEU A 163 -23.65 -0.01 9.68
N PHE A 164 -23.04 1.06 10.15
CA PHE A 164 -23.54 1.85 11.30
C PHE A 164 -24.25 3.13 10.86
N GLY A 165 -23.84 3.74 9.73
CA GLY A 165 -24.32 5.09 9.36
C GLY A 165 -23.77 6.11 10.34
N ASP A 166 -24.66 6.76 11.10
CA ASP A 166 -24.31 7.78 12.11
C ASP A 166 -24.19 7.19 13.54
N GLU A 167 -24.44 5.89 13.71
CA GLU A 167 -24.33 5.25 15.04
C GLU A 167 -22.86 5.05 15.44
N ASN A 168 -22.55 5.18 16.73
CA ASN A 168 -21.23 4.94 17.26
C ASN A 168 -20.88 3.44 17.20
N PRO A 169 -19.84 3.01 16.46
CA PRO A 169 -19.47 1.61 16.33
C PRO A 169 -18.70 1.06 17.54
N ILE A 170 -18.09 1.91 18.39
CA ILE A 170 -17.23 1.49 19.49
C ILE A 170 -18.01 0.72 20.54
N GLY A 171 -17.53 -0.48 20.88
CA GLY A 171 -18.19 -1.39 21.83
C GLY A 171 -19.28 -2.26 21.21
N ALA A 172 -19.72 -1.97 19.98
CA ALA A 172 -20.68 -2.81 19.28
C ALA A 172 -20.05 -4.16 18.88
N THR A 173 -20.90 -5.15 18.67
CA THR A 173 -20.46 -6.48 18.21
C THR A 173 -20.94 -6.69 16.78
N ILE A 174 -20.00 -6.81 15.85
CA ILE A 174 -20.23 -7.22 14.47
C ILE A 174 -20.01 -8.72 14.31
N ARG A 175 -20.50 -9.29 13.23
CA ARG A 175 -20.25 -10.68 12.86
C ARG A 175 -19.42 -10.73 11.58
N ILE A 176 -18.24 -11.36 11.64
CA ILE A 176 -17.37 -11.64 10.49
C ILE A 176 -17.55 -13.09 10.12
N LYS A 177 -18.10 -13.39 8.94
CA LYS A 177 -18.58 -14.74 8.62
C LYS A 177 -19.55 -15.23 9.69
N ASN A 178 -19.10 -16.18 10.51
CA ASN A 178 -19.89 -16.79 11.60
C ASN A 178 -19.39 -16.42 13.00
N PHE A 179 -18.40 -15.54 13.13
CA PHE A 179 -17.76 -15.23 14.42
C PHE A 179 -18.08 -13.81 14.86
N PRO A 180 -18.46 -13.62 16.13
CA PRO A 180 -18.63 -12.30 16.70
C PRO A 180 -17.28 -11.62 16.90
N CYS A 181 -17.24 -10.30 16.65
CA CYS A 181 -16.08 -9.45 16.83
C CYS A 181 -16.50 -8.13 17.46
N SER A 182 -15.91 -7.76 18.58
CA SER A 182 -16.19 -6.51 19.27
C SER A 182 -15.36 -5.36 18.68
N VAL A 183 -16.00 -4.27 18.31
CA VAL A 183 -15.34 -3.11 17.72
C VAL A 183 -14.66 -2.29 18.83
N ILE A 184 -13.35 -2.10 18.71
CA ILE A 184 -12.54 -1.34 19.69
C ILE A 184 -11.96 -0.04 19.13
N GLY A 185 -12.00 0.14 17.82
CA GLY A 185 -11.45 1.32 17.16
C GLY A 185 -11.99 1.54 15.76
N VAL A 186 -11.81 2.77 15.28
CA VAL A 186 -12.08 3.20 13.91
C VAL A 186 -10.83 3.87 13.36
N LEU A 187 -10.43 3.49 12.16
CA LEU A 187 -9.27 4.05 11.46
C LEU A 187 -9.56 5.45 10.94
N SER A 188 -8.52 6.26 10.81
CA SER A 188 -8.58 7.48 10.00
C SER A 188 -8.81 7.15 8.53
N SER A 189 -9.54 8.01 7.82
CA SER A 189 -9.82 7.79 6.39
C SER A 189 -8.57 8.00 5.55
N LYS A 190 -8.30 7.07 4.65
CA LYS A 190 -7.28 7.17 3.59
C LYS A 190 -7.89 7.40 2.21
N GLY A 191 -9.17 7.08 2.04
CA GLY A 191 -9.89 7.18 0.78
C GLY A 191 -9.44 6.18 -0.27
N ALA A 192 -9.75 6.49 -1.52
CA ALA A 192 -9.33 5.65 -2.64
C ALA A 192 -7.83 5.80 -2.92
N SER A 193 -7.16 4.67 -3.16
CA SER A 193 -5.78 4.67 -3.62
C SER A 193 -5.66 5.27 -5.02
N SER A 194 -4.43 5.61 -5.43
CA SER A 194 -4.13 6.11 -6.79
C SER A 194 -4.59 5.17 -7.92
N PHE A 195 -4.82 3.90 -7.60
CA PHE A 195 -5.34 2.88 -8.51
C PHE A 195 -6.86 2.72 -8.43
N GLY A 196 -7.57 3.65 -7.79
CA GLY A 196 -9.03 3.65 -7.64
C GLY A 196 -9.58 2.59 -6.68
N ARG A 197 -8.73 1.87 -5.92
CA ARG A 197 -9.18 0.90 -4.93
C ARG A 197 -9.49 1.61 -3.61
N GLU A 198 -10.69 1.39 -3.08
CA GLU A 198 -11.10 1.85 -1.76
C GLU A 198 -10.25 1.19 -0.67
N GLN A 199 -9.55 1.99 0.14
CA GLN A 199 -8.69 1.48 1.20
C GLN A 199 -9.44 1.33 2.52
N ASP A 200 -10.46 2.14 2.74
CA ASP A 200 -11.20 2.24 4.01
C ASP A 200 -12.27 1.12 4.16
N GLU A 201 -12.40 0.22 3.14
CA GLU A 201 -13.29 -0.94 3.21
C GLU A 201 -12.59 -2.15 3.85
N VAL A 202 -12.05 -1.95 5.04
CA VAL A 202 -11.21 -2.92 5.75
C VAL A 202 -11.67 -3.14 7.19
N VAL A 203 -11.47 -4.37 7.69
CA VAL A 203 -11.62 -4.76 9.08
C VAL A 203 -10.32 -5.38 9.55
N ILE A 204 -9.66 -4.76 10.52
CA ILE A 204 -8.40 -5.24 11.07
C ILE A 204 -8.67 -6.04 12.34
N THR A 205 -8.05 -7.22 12.44
CA THR A 205 -8.20 -8.15 13.57
C THR A 205 -6.82 -8.62 14.04
N PRO A 206 -6.69 -9.08 15.31
CA PRO A 206 -5.48 -9.75 15.74
C PRO A 206 -5.15 -10.95 14.86
N LEU A 207 -3.87 -11.12 14.49
CA LEU A 207 -3.42 -12.21 13.63
C LEU A 207 -3.89 -13.58 14.11
N LYS A 208 -3.73 -13.87 15.41
CA LYS A 208 -4.15 -15.16 15.98
C LYS A 208 -5.66 -15.40 15.91
N MET A 209 -6.47 -14.33 16.05
CA MET A 209 -7.91 -14.42 15.86
C MET A 209 -8.24 -14.79 14.40
N TYR A 210 -7.62 -14.09 13.43
CA TYR A 210 -7.79 -14.36 12.02
C TYR A 210 -7.41 -15.80 11.67
N GLN A 211 -6.21 -16.24 12.07
CA GLN A 211 -5.70 -17.59 11.85
C GLN A 211 -6.63 -18.67 12.36
N ARG A 212 -7.10 -18.54 13.61
CA ARG A 212 -7.95 -19.57 14.24
C ARG A 212 -9.39 -19.59 13.75
N LYS A 213 -9.98 -18.41 13.47
CA LYS A 213 -11.41 -18.30 13.20
C LYS A 213 -11.76 -18.09 11.73
N ILE A 214 -10.88 -17.48 10.95
CA ILE A 214 -11.17 -17.12 9.56
C ILE A 214 -10.43 -18.04 8.60
N GLN A 215 -9.15 -18.27 8.83
CA GLN A 215 -8.26 -19.07 7.97
C GLN A 215 -8.28 -20.57 8.33
N GLY A 216 -8.30 -20.91 9.61
CA GLY A 216 -8.34 -22.30 10.09
C GLY A 216 -6.96 -22.96 10.23
N ASN A 217 -5.87 -22.23 10.03
CA ASN A 217 -4.49 -22.68 10.26
C ASN A 217 -3.62 -21.54 10.83
N LEU A 218 -2.36 -21.82 11.17
CA LEU A 218 -1.42 -20.85 11.76
C LEU A 218 -0.43 -20.27 10.73
N ASP A 219 -0.68 -20.46 9.47
CA ASP A 219 0.17 -20.02 8.39
C ASP A 219 0.17 -18.49 8.26
N VAL A 220 1.29 -17.95 7.82
CA VAL A 220 1.43 -16.53 7.45
C VAL A 220 1.63 -16.47 5.94
N SER A 221 0.78 -15.70 5.29
CA SER A 221 0.77 -15.58 3.81
C SER A 221 1.74 -14.52 3.32
N THR A 222 1.84 -13.41 4.04
CA THR A 222 2.68 -12.27 3.68
C THR A 222 3.36 -11.72 4.93
N ILE A 223 4.64 -11.40 4.80
CA ILE A 223 5.37 -10.60 5.79
C ILE A 223 5.57 -9.21 5.17
N ILE A 224 5.16 -8.18 5.90
CA ILE A 224 5.39 -6.79 5.50
C ILE A 224 6.51 -6.25 6.37
N VAL A 225 7.50 -5.69 5.70
CA VAL A 225 8.67 -5.06 6.32
C VAL A 225 8.71 -3.61 5.90
N SER A 226 8.93 -2.70 6.83
CA SER A 226 9.20 -1.30 6.53
C SER A 226 10.61 -0.96 6.98
N VAL A 227 11.40 -0.34 6.12
CA VAL A 227 12.73 0.17 6.44
C VAL A 227 12.65 1.64 6.90
N MET A 228 13.66 2.10 7.64
CA MET A 228 13.69 3.46 8.16
C MET A 228 13.77 4.52 7.06
N GLU A 229 14.57 4.26 6.01
CA GLU A 229 14.76 5.15 4.87
C GLU A 229 14.85 4.34 3.58
N GLU A 230 14.47 4.92 2.46
CA GLU A 230 14.47 4.28 1.14
C GLU A 230 15.85 3.71 0.74
N LYS A 231 16.93 4.39 1.12
CA LYS A 231 18.31 3.93 0.84
C LYS A 231 18.66 2.55 1.41
N TYR A 232 17.90 2.08 2.41
CA TYR A 232 18.13 0.77 3.05
C TYR A 232 17.32 -0.37 2.41
N ILE A 233 16.48 -0.09 1.40
CA ILE A 233 15.61 -1.10 0.77
C ILE A 233 16.42 -2.26 0.20
N GLU A 234 17.42 -1.97 -0.63
CA GLU A 234 18.22 -3.00 -1.30
C GLU A 234 19.04 -3.83 -0.30
N ASP A 235 19.60 -3.17 0.73
CA ASP A 235 20.34 -3.85 1.78
C ASP A 235 19.42 -4.73 2.63
N ALA A 236 18.28 -4.24 3.06
CA ALA A 236 17.29 -5.02 3.79
C ALA A 236 16.76 -6.19 2.94
N LYS A 237 16.51 -5.98 1.65
CA LYS A 237 16.08 -7.03 0.70
C LYS A 237 17.12 -8.15 0.62
N ALA A 238 18.40 -7.79 0.49
CA ALA A 238 19.49 -8.77 0.45
C ALA A 238 19.61 -9.56 1.77
N GLN A 239 19.54 -8.88 2.92
CA GLN A 239 19.57 -9.51 4.24
C GLN A 239 18.38 -10.46 4.43
N ILE A 240 17.15 -10.05 4.06
CA ILE A 240 15.95 -10.90 4.16
C ILE A 240 16.07 -12.11 3.25
N ILE A 241 16.58 -11.98 2.01
CA ILE A 241 16.77 -13.09 1.11
C ILE A 241 17.74 -14.12 1.74
N SER A 242 18.92 -13.68 2.19
CA SER A 242 19.89 -14.55 2.81
C SER A 242 19.33 -15.28 4.03
N LEU A 243 18.71 -14.55 4.94
CA LEU A 243 18.10 -15.09 6.16
C LEU A 243 17.00 -16.11 5.84
N MET A 244 16.12 -15.81 4.88
CA MET A 244 15.02 -16.70 4.53
C MET A 244 15.49 -17.92 3.75
N GLN A 245 16.53 -17.83 2.92
CA GLN A 245 17.14 -18.99 2.26
C GLN A 245 17.69 -19.98 3.29
N ASP A 246 18.43 -19.49 4.30
CA ASP A 246 18.96 -20.31 5.38
C ASP A 246 17.85 -20.98 6.19
N ARG A 247 16.85 -20.21 6.64
CA ARG A 247 15.75 -20.71 7.45
C ARG A 247 14.84 -21.69 6.73
N ARG A 248 14.68 -21.54 5.43
CA ARG A 248 13.84 -22.41 4.59
C ARG A 248 14.64 -23.56 3.96
N ALA A 249 15.94 -23.67 4.26
CA ALA A 249 16.85 -24.66 3.73
C ALA A 249 16.80 -24.77 2.19
N VAL A 250 16.80 -23.62 1.50
CA VAL A 250 16.86 -23.54 0.04
C VAL A 250 18.27 -23.94 -0.39
N LYS A 251 18.39 -24.95 -1.25
CA LYS A 251 19.70 -25.43 -1.70
C LYS A 251 20.31 -24.48 -2.72
N VAL A 252 21.64 -24.41 -2.72
CA VAL A 252 22.37 -23.61 -3.71
C VAL A 252 22.00 -24.08 -5.13
N GLY A 253 21.48 -23.15 -5.93
CA GLY A 253 21.02 -23.41 -7.31
C GLY A 253 19.55 -23.78 -7.45
N GLU A 254 18.80 -23.93 -6.35
CA GLU A 254 17.34 -24.00 -6.38
C GLU A 254 16.73 -22.59 -6.39
N ALA A 255 15.59 -22.44 -7.06
CA ALA A 255 14.86 -21.18 -7.05
C ALA A 255 14.19 -20.96 -5.68
N ASP A 256 14.19 -19.73 -5.21
CA ASP A 256 13.54 -19.36 -3.96
C ASP A 256 12.07 -19.74 -3.98
N ASN A 257 11.58 -20.26 -2.86
CA ASN A 257 10.16 -20.58 -2.66
C ASN A 257 9.38 -19.42 -2.03
N PHE A 258 9.93 -18.23 -2.10
CA PHE A 258 9.36 -16.95 -1.72
C PHE A 258 9.87 -15.86 -2.67
N HIS A 259 9.21 -14.71 -2.68
CA HIS A 259 9.66 -13.53 -3.42
C HIS A 259 9.45 -12.26 -2.59
N ILE A 260 10.28 -11.26 -2.85
CA ILE A 260 10.21 -9.96 -2.21
C ILE A 260 9.90 -8.92 -3.28
N ARG A 261 8.86 -8.13 -3.05
CA ARG A 261 8.50 -6.98 -3.90
C ARG A 261 8.57 -5.70 -3.09
N ASP A 262 9.19 -4.71 -3.65
CA ASP A 262 9.06 -3.33 -3.19
C ASP A 262 7.93 -2.60 -3.92
N MET A 263 7.66 -1.35 -3.52
CA MET A 263 6.62 -0.56 -4.19
C MET A 263 7.00 -0.17 -5.62
N LYS A 264 8.31 -0.13 -5.95
CA LYS A 264 8.79 0.19 -7.31
C LYS A 264 8.54 -0.97 -8.27
N ASP A 265 8.60 -2.22 -7.78
CA ASP A 265 8.32 -3.43 -8.56
C ASP A 265 6.83 -3.55 -8.95
N ILE A 266 5.95 -2.74 -8.34
CA ILE A 266 4.49 -2.76 -8.55
C ILE A 266 4.05 -1.70 -9.59
N LEU A 267 4.93 -0.74 -9.88
CA LEU A 267 4.70 0.37 -10.81
C LEU A 267 5.23 0.05 -12.20
#